data_859e9104633c88c1cae6233d82d5f8d5
#
_entry.id   859e9104633c88c1cae6233d82d5f8d5
#
_cell.length_a   1.000
_cell.length_b   1.000
_cell.length_c   1.000
_cell.angle_alpha   90.00
_cell.angle_beta   90.00
_cell.angle_gamma   90.00
#
_symmetry.space_group_name_H-M   'P 1'
#
loop_
_entity.id
_entity.type
_entity.pdbx_description
1 polymer ?
#
loop_
_entity_poly.entity_id
_entity_poly.type
_entity_poly.pdbx_seq_one_letter_code
_entity_poly.pdbx_strand_id
1 'polypeptide(L)'
;MEWVRGQCIGSGSSSRIHLATLKQPSLKHHSVLAVKSCVESNTGLLENEKEVLKELGYSPHIIQCFGDNHTVEESNGRLYSLLLEFAQGGSLSHKLKKFGCFQERDVKDYTSSILKGLRHIHDKGFVHCDMKLDNMLLFENGEVKIADFGLAKKAGEKQGRVEIRGTPLYMAPESVNNNEYESGVDIWALGCAIVEMVTGKPAWNSKPGTNMFGLLIRIGEGDELPVMPEELSQEGKDFLSKCLVKDPAQRWTAEMLLEHPFVADQRKDTVPLREEESGELSTSPRCHFDFPDWVSIQSPSPRSEFLSDGKVESVFPSFNSSCWISAPDRIRQLASDQCCNWSGSGCWSTVR
;
A
#
# COMPACT_ATOMS: atom_id res chain seq x y z
N MET A 1 0.86 11.87 -24.20
CA MET A 1 2.06 11.04 -24.47
C MET A 1 1.62 9.79 -25.23
N GLU A 2 2.35 9.41 -26.29
CA GLU A 2 2.13 8.13 -26.95
C GLU A 2 3.02 7.05 -26.35
N TRP A 3 2.42 5.92 -26.00
CA TRP A 3 3.10 4.80 -25.36
C TRP A 3 2.57 3.46 -25.86
N VAL A 4 3.34 2.42 -25.67
CA VAL A 4 2.99 1.04 -26.00
C VAL A 4 2.88 0.24 -24.71
N ARG A 5 1.76 -0.44 -24.51
CA ARG A 5 1.54 -1.34 -23.38
C ARG A 5 2.44 -2.57 -23.50
N GLY A 6 3.18 -2.85 -22.46
CA GLY A 6 4.05 -4.01 -22.33
C GLY A 6 3.48 -5.08 -21.40
N GLN A 7 4.39 -5.81 -20.75
CA GLN A 7 4.08 -6.90 -19.83
C GLN A 7 3.28 -6.41 -18.63
N CYS A 8 2.32 -7.23 -18.14
CA CYS A 8 1.65 -7.03 -16.86
C CYS A 8 2.64 -7.33 -15.73
N ILE A 9 2.85 -6.36 -14.84
CA ILE A 9 3.78 -6.44 -13.70
C ILE A 9 3.06 -6.47 -12.35
N GLY A 10 1.74 -6.24 -12.35
CA GLY A 10 0.93 -6.28 -11.14
C GLY A 10 -0.56 -6.35 -11.45
N SER A 11 -1.31 -7.00 -10.56
CA SER A 11 -2.76 -7.08 -10.64
C SER A 11 -3.35 -6.94 -9.24
N GLY A 12 -4.20 -5.95 -9.04
CA GLY A 12 -4.98 -5.73 -7.83
C GLY A 12 -6.46 -6.08 -8.03
N SER A 13 -7.27 -5.86 -7.00
CA SER A 13 -8.71 -6.12 -7.04
C SER A 13 -9.45 -5.21 -8.04
N SER A 14 -8.99 -3.98 -8.23
CA SER A 14 -9.67 -2.96 -9.06
C SER A 14 -8.85 -2.49 -10.27
N SER A 15 -7.57 -2.81 -10.34
CA SER A 15 -6.67 -2.30 -11.37
C SER A 15 -5.57 -3.29 -11.75
N ARG A 16 -5.01 -3.11 -12.96
CA ARG A 16 -3.83 -3.84 -13.44
C ARG A 16 -2.71 -2.86 -13.74
N ILE A 17 -1.49 -3.29 -13.48
CA ILE A 17 -0.29 -2.49 -13.73
C ILE A 17 0.52 -3.17 -14.83
N HIS A 18 0.85 -2.41 -15.87
CA HIS A 18 1.67 -2.85 -17.00
C HIS A 18 2.89 -1.96 -17.13
N LEU A 19 3.98 -2.51 -17.64
CA LEU A 19 5.05 -1.69 -18.20
C LEU A 19 4.52 -0.94 -19.41
N ALA A 20 5.02 0.25 -19.65
CA ALA A 20 4.77 1.00 -20.87
C ALA A 20 6.06 1.62 -21.38
N THR A 21 6.27 1.53 -22.71
CA THR A 21 7.40 2.16 -23.38
C THR A 21 6.90 3.38 -24.14
N LEU A 22 7.52 4.54 -23.91
CA LEU A 22 7.22 5.75 -24.65
C LEU A 22 7.71 5.64 -26.08
N LYS A 23 6.88 5.99 -27.07
CA LYS A 23 7.26 6.00 -28.50
C LYS A 23 8.28 7.08 -28.82
N GLN A 24 8.21 8.22 -28.11
CA GLN A 24 9.15 9.33 -28.21
C GLN A 24 9.61 9.72 -26.82
N PRO A 25 10.71 9.12 -26.32
CA PRO A 25 11.29 9.52 -25.05
C PRO A 25 11.83 10.96 -25.17
N SER A 26 11.42 11.84 -24.26
CA SER A 26 12.01 13.17 -24.12
C SER A 26 13.11 13.13 -23.07
N LEU A 27 14.05 14.10 -23.14
CA LEU A 27 15.13 14.25 -22.14
C LEU A 27 14.63 14.39 -20.67
N LYS A 28 13.31 14.62 -20.49
CA LYS A 28 12.69 14.80 -19.17
C LYS A 28 11.92 13.56 -18.67
N HIS A 29 11.72 12.54 -19.49
CA HIS A 29 10.93 11.38 -19.12
C HIS A 29 11.71 10.09 -19.35
N HIS A 30 11.63 9.18 -18.38
CA HIS A 30 12.15 7.82 -18.50
C HIS A 30 11.52 7.13 -19.72
N SER A 31 12.28 6.29 -20.41
CA SER A 31 11.80 5.53 -21.56
C SER A 31 10.71 4.49 -21.18
N VAL A 32 10.69 4.09 -19.92
CA VAL A 32 9.77 3.09 -19.36
C VAL A 32 8.98 3.70 -18.21
N LEU A 33 7.66 3.46 -18.23
CA LEU A 33 6.70 3.88 -17.21
C LEU A 33 5.92 2.68 -16.69
N ALA A 34 5.26 2.84 -15.55
CA ALA A 34 4.20 1.95 -15.07
C ALA A 34 2.84 2.54 -15.46
N VAL A 35 1.97 1.73 -16.05
CA VAL A 35 0.60 2.13 -16.40
C VAL A 35 -0.37 1.35 -15.55
N LYS A 36 -1.05 2.03 -14.62
CA LYS A 36 -2.10 1.48 -13.77
C LYS A 36 -3.44 1.73 -14.43
N SER A 37 -4.18 0.67 -14.78
CA SER A 37 -5.41 0.73 -15.57
C SER A 37 -6.56 0.03 -14.89
N CYS A 38 -7.77 0.60 -15.03
CA CYS A 38 -9.03 -0.01 -14.63
C CYS A 38 -10.07 0.12 -15.77
N VAL A 39 -11.16 -0.65 -15.68
CA VAL A 39 -12.30 -0.45 -16.59
C VAL A 39 -12.98 0.88 -16.28
N GLU A 40 -13.49 1.54 -17.34
CA GLU A 40 -14.09 2.89 -17.24
C GLU A 40 -15.28 2.98 -16.27
N SER A 41 -15.95 1.86 -16.00
CA SER A 41 -17.02 1.77 -15.00
C SER A 41 -16.53 1.80 -13.53
N ASN A 42 -15.22 1.75 -13.27
CA ASN A 42 -14.65 1.66 -11.91
C ASN A 42 -13.44 2.58 -11.74
N THR A 43 -13.55 3.83 -12.15
CA THR A 43 -12.43 4.79 -12.17
C THR A 43 -12.16 5.46 -10.83
N GLY A 44 -13.13 5.47 -9.90
CA GLY A 44 -13.11 6.31 -8.72
C GLY A 44 -11.80 6.28 -7.91
N LEU A 45 -11.20 5.09 -7.72
CA LEU A 45 -9.91 4.98 -6.99
C LEU A 45 -8.74 5.59 -7.78
N LEU A 46 -8.70 5.39 -9.11
CA LEU A 46 -7.64 5.95 -9.94
C LEU A 46 -7.81 7.47 -10.12
N GLU A 47 -9.02 7.95 -10.22
CA GLU A 47 -9.31 9.39 -10.26
C GLU A 47 -8.90 10.06 -8.95
N ASN A 48 -9.24 9.45 -7.80
CA ASN A 48 -8.78 9.92 -6.49
C ASN A 48 -7.26 9.93 -6.42
N GLU A 49 -6.58 8.86 -6.83
CA GLU A 49 -5.12 8.78 -6.85
C GLU A 49 -4.49 9.91 -7.66
N LYS A 50 -5.04 10.18 -8.85
CA LYS A 50 -4.59 11.28 -9.71
C LYS A 50 -4.73 12.65 -9.03
N GLU A 51 -5.91 12.93 -8.48
CA GLU A 51 -6.18 14.24 -7.84
C GLU A 51 -5.29 14.43 -6.59
N VAL A 52 -5.13 13.39 -5.76
CA VAL A 52 -4.25 13.45 -4.58
C VAL A 52 -2.80 13.69 -5.02
N LEU A 53 -2.26 12.93 -5.98
CA LEU A 53 -0.90 13.11 -6.48
C LEU A 53 -0.67 14.50 -7.09
N LYS A 54 -1.69 15.06 -7.74
CA LYS A 54 -1.65 16.43 -8.27
C LYS A 54 -1.60 17.49 -7.16
N GLU A 55 -2.40 17.33 -6.10
CA GLU A 55 -2.41 18.26 -4.95
C GLU A 55 -1.13 18.14 -4.10
N LEU A 56 -0.59 16.94 -3.93
CA LEU A 56 0.68 16.70 -3.24
C LEU A 56 1.85 17.36 -3.98
N GLY A 57 1.80 17.39 -5.31
CA GLY A 57 2.90 17.88 -6.12
C GLY A 57 4.13 16.97 -6.10
N TYR A 58 5.27 17.49 -6.54
CA TYR A 58 6.51 16.72 -6.58
C TYR A 58 7.12 16.50 -5.18
N SER A 59 7.48 15.27 -4.92
CA SER A 59 8.32 14.87 -3.77
C SER A 59 9.23 13.70 -4.19
N PRO A 60 10.51 13.68 -3.79
CA PRO A 60 11.41 12.56 -4.09
C PRO A 60 11.00 11.26 -3.40
N HIS A 61 10.11 11.31 -2.39
CA HIS A 61 9.66 10.18 -1.60
C HIS A 61 8.24 9.71 -1.94
N ILE A 62 7.64 10.28 -3.01
CA ILE A 62 6.30 9.92 -3.50
C ILE A 62 6.41 9.58 -4.98
N ILE A 63 5.65 8.56 -5.40
CA ILE A 63 5.58 8.15 -6.81
C ILE A 63 5.11 9.32 -7.68
N GLN A 64 5.75 9.55 -8.82
CA GLN A 64 5.36 10.61 -9.74
C GLN A 64 4.28 10.13 -10.71
N CYS A 65 3.22 10.94 -10.90
CA CYS A 65 2.22 10.76 -11.94
C CYS A 65 2.52 11.70 -13.11
N PHE A 66 2.61 11.14 -14.32
CA PHE A 66 2.90 11.91 -15.56
C PHE A 66 1.62 12.24 -16.34
N GLY A 67 0.46 11.84 -15.84
CA GLY A 67 -0.83 12.10 -16.45
C GLY A 67 -1.69 10.84 -16.55
N ASP A 68 -2.78 10.99 -17.27
CA ASP A 68 -3.77 9.92 -17.48
C ASP A 68 -4.13 9.78 -18.95
N ASN A 69 -4.78 8.68 -19.29
CA ASN A 69 -5.24 8.40 -20.63
C ASN A 69 -6.46 7.47 -20.62
N HIS A 70 -7.34 7.65 -21.61
CA HIS A 70 -8.40 6.71 -21.93
C HIS A 70 -8.00 5.91 -23.16
N THR A 71 -8.09 4.59 -23.08
CA THR A 71 -7.79 3.68 -24.21
C THR A 71 -8.96 2.75 -24.44
N VAL A 72 -9.09 2.26 -25.67
CA VAL A 72 -10.08 1.24 -26.04
C VAL A 72 -9.32 0.00 -26.45
N GLU A 73 -9.60 -1.11 -25.81
CA GLU A 73 -9.02 -2.41 -26.12
C GLU A 73 -10.12 -3.38 -26.55
N GLU A 74 -9.85 -4.17 -27.57
CA GLU A 74 -10.83 -5.14 -28.11
C GLU A 74 -11.30 -6.15 -27.05
N SER A 75 -10.40 -6.56 -26.16
CA SER A 75 -10.67 -7.57 -25.12
C SER A 75 -11.24 -7.00 -23.82
N ASN A 76 -10.91 -5.74 -23.47
CA ASN A 76 -11.20 -5.16 -22.17
C ASN A 76 -12.11 -3.93 -22.23
N GLY A 77 -12.54 -3.52 -23.43
CA GLY A 77 -13.39 -2.35 -23.63
C GLY A 77 -12.64 -1.03 -23.35
N ARG A 78 -13.35 -0.06 -22.78
CA ARG A 78 -12.76 1.23 -22.41
C ARG A 78 -12.03 1.14 -21.07
N LEU A 79 -10.78 1.57 -21.07
CA LEU A 79 -9.91 1.60 -19.91
C LEU A 79 -9.51 3.04 -19.58
N TYR A 80 -9.55 3.37 -18.30
CA TYR A 80 -8.91 4.54 -17.73
C TYR A 80 -7.54 4.13 -17.15
N SER A 81 -6.51 4.92 -17.41
CA SER A 81 -5.13 4.58 -17.07
C SER A 81 -4.37 5.78 -16.52
N LEU A 82 -3.60 5.57 -15.44
CA LEU A 82 -2.60 6.50 -14.95
C LEU A 82 -1.22 6.10 -15.43
N LEU A 83 -0.43 7.08 -15.87
CA LEU A 83 0.97 6.92 -16.22
C LEU A 83 1.81 7.32 -15.01
N LEU A 84 2.48 6.34 -14.42
CA LEU A 84 3.24 6.50 -13.18
C LEU A 84 4.72 6.22 -13.43
N GLU A 85 5.56 6.73 -12.55
CA GLU A 85 6.98 6.40 -12.47
C GLU A 85 7.14 4.88 -12.26
N PHE A 86 8.10 4.27 -12.97
CA PHE A 86 8.39 2.86 -12.84
C PHE A 86 9.46 2.61 -11.79
N ALA A 87 9.16 1.79 -10.79
CA ALA A 87 10.09 1.36 -9.76
C ALA A 87 10.74 0.03 -10.14
N GLN A 88 11.99 0.07 -10.53
CA GLN A 88 12.74 -1.08 -11.03
C GLN A 88 12.97 -2.15 -9.97
N GLY A 89 13.11 -1.75 -8.70
CA GLY A 89 13.28 -2.65 -7.55
C GLY A 89 11.97 -3.32 -7.08
N GLY A 90 10.83 -2.96 -7.66
CA GLY A 90 9.51 -3.46 -7.25
C GLY A 90 9.07 -2.98 -5.88
N SER A 91 8.13 -3.67 -5.22
CA SER A 91 7.68 -3.33 -3.87
C SER A 91 8.55 -3.95 -2.79
N LEU A 92 8.57 -3.34 -1.58
CA LEU A 92 9.24 -3.94 -0.42
C LEU A 92 8.64 -5.31 -0.05
N SER A 93 7.32 -5.52 -0.27
CA SER A 93 6.67 -6.82 -0.11
C SER A 93 7.28 -7.88 -1.04
N HIS A 94 7.52 -7.53 -2.32
CA HIS A 94 8.16 -8.44 -3.28
C HIS A 94 9.58 -8.79 -2.83
N LYS A 95 10.36 -7.78 -2.43
CA LYS A 95 11.72 -7.96 -1.93
C LYS A 95 11.74 -8.82 -0.65
N LEU A 96 10.80 -8.60 0.28
CA LEU A 96 10.68 -9.36 1.51
C LEU A 96 10.38 -10.85 1.23
N LYS A 97 9.47 -11.16 0.30
CA LYS A 97 9.17 -12.53 -0.12
C LYS A 97 10.40 -13.27 -0.67
N LYS A 98 11.30 -12.53 -1.33
CA LYS A 98 12.54 -13.08 -1.89
C LYS A 98 13.62 -13.35 -0.83
N PHE A 99 13.74 -12.47 0.17
CA PHE A 99 14.85 -12.50 1.14
C PHE A 99 14.46 -12.98 2.54
N GLY A 100 13.17 -13.08 2.84
CA GLY A 100 12.62 -13.54 4.12
C GLY A 100 12.52 -12.44 5.19
N CYS A 101 13.57 -11.66 5.40
CA CYS A 101 13.59 -10.50 6.31
C CYS A 101 14.65 -9.50 5.85
N PHE A 102 14.60 -8.28 6.37
CA PHE A 102 15.58 -7.25 6.07
C PHE A 102 16.53 -7.03 7.25
N GLN A 103 17.76 -6.65 6.93
CA GLN A 103 18.73 -6.21 7.95
C GLN A 103 18.24 -4.88 8.54
N GLU A 104 18.47 -4.66 9.85
CA GLU A 104 18.03 -3.44 10.53
C GLU A 104 18.55 -2.17 9.84
N ARG A 105 19.75 -2.20 9.28
CA ARG A 105 20.30 -1.09 8.50
C ARG A 105 19.38 -0.70 7.33
N ASP A 106 18.94 -1.71 6.53
CA ASP A 106 18.04 -1.45 5.39
C ASP A 106 16.69 -0.94 5.89
N VAL A 107 16.18 -1.50 7.01
CA VAL A 107 14.94 -1.04 7.65
C VAL A 107 15.03 0.42 8.04
N LYS A 108 16.15 0.88 8.62
CA LYS A 108 16.40 2.29 8.97
C LYS A 108 16.35 3.20 7.73
N ASP A 109 17.05 2.81 6.67
CA ASP A 109 17.12 3.60 5.43
C ASP A 109 15.74 3.69 4.74
N TYR A 110 15.01 2.57 4.66
CA TYR A 110 13.66 2.56 4.10
C TYR A 110 12.68 3.38 4.96
N THR A 111 12.73 3.19 6.29
CA THR A 111 11.88 3.93 7.23
C THR A 111 12.11 5.43 7.14
N SER A 112 13.37 5.87 7.04
CA SER A 112 13.70 7.29 6.86
C SER A 112 13.09 7.86 5.58
N SER A 113 13.19 7.13 4.45
CA SER A 113 12.60 7.55 3.18
C SER A 113 11.07 7.64 3.26
N ILE A 114 10.43 6.63 3.86
CA ILE A 114 8.98 6.57 4.04
C ILE A 114 8.49 7.70 4.94
N LEU A 115 9.18 7.97 6.06
CA LEU A 115 8.81 9.08 6.96
C LEU A 115 8.89 10.45 6.29
N LYS A 116 9.89 10.68 5.44
CA LYS A 116 9.98 11.92 4.64
C LYS A 116 8.79 12.05 3.68
N GLY A 117 8.36 10.94 3.09
CA GLY A 117 7.15 10.90 2.26
C GLY A 117 5.88 11.16 3.09
N LEU A 118 5.72 10.50 4.24
CA LEU A 118 4.57 10.69 5.13
C LEU A 118 4.49 12.11 5.66
N ARG A 119 5.63 12.70 6.09
CA ARG A 119 5.66 14.11 6.50
C ARG A 119 5.11 15.00 5.38
N HIS A 120 5.57 14.82 4.14
CA HIS A 120 5.08 15.61 3.01
C HIS A 120 3.56 15.44 2.77
N ILE A 121 3.04 14.19 2.88
CA ILE A 121 1.62 13.89 2.73
C ILE A 121 0.80 14.60 3.82
N HIS A 122 1.24 14.47 5.07
CA HIS A 122 0.56 15.03 6.25
C HIS A 122 0.61 16.56 6.28
N ASP A 123 1.75 17.17 5.90
CA ASP A 123 1.91 18.63 5.78
C ASP A 123 0.97 19.24 4.72
N LYS A 124 0.63 18.45 3.68
CA LYS A 124 -0.36 18.82 2.66
C LYS A 124 -1.81 18.57 3.10
N GLY A 125 -2.01 18.09 4.32
CA GLY A 125 -3.33 17.81 4.89
C GLY A 125 -3.98 16.54 4.35
N PHE A 126 -3.20 15.59 3.85
CA PHE A 126 -3.69 14.29 3.40
C PHE A 126 -3.31 13.17 4.37
N VAL A 127 -4.07 12.09 4.30
CA VAL A 127 -3.81 10.81 4.96
C VAL A 127 -3.82 9.73 3.88
N HIS A 128 -2.82 8.86 3.87
CA HIS A 128 -2.68 7.82 2.83
C HIS A 128 -3.71 6.71 2.99
N CYS A 129 -4.01 6.31 4.21
CA CYS A 129 -5.01 5.30 4.63
C CYS A 129 -4.71 3.85 4.23
N ASP A 130 -3.72 3.55 3.39
CA ASP A 130 -3.36 2.17 2.99
C ASP A 130 -1.83 1.97 2.93
N MET A 131 -1.14 2.42 3.98
CA MET A 131 0.30 2.18 4.11
C MET A 131 0.56 0.70 4.36
N LYS A 132 1.35 0.08 3.46
CA LYS A 132 1.77 -1.34 3.52
C LYS A 132 2.98 -1.56 2.63
N LEU A 133 3.68 -2.69 2.80
CA LEU A 133 4.90 -3.00 2.04
C LEU A 133 4.67 -3.11 0.52
N ASP A 134 3.44 -3.43 0.07
CA ASP A 134 3.11 -3.46 -1.36
C ASP A 134 3.07 -2.06 -1.99
N ASN A 135 2.77 -1.03 -1.18
CA ASN A 135 2.68 0.38 -1.60
C ASN A 135 3.99 1.17 -1.34
N MET A 136 5.04 0.51 -0.89
CA MET A 136 6.38 1.07 -0.69
C MET A 136 7.29 0.54 -1.81
N LEU A 137 7.59 1.37 -2.79
CA LEU A 137 8.29 0.98 -4.01
C LEU A 137 9.78 1.33 -3.94
N LEU A 138 10.63 0.35 -4.27
CA LEU A 138 12.09 0.47 -4.26
C LEU A 138 12.60 0.84 -5.65
N PHE A 139 13.51 1.81 -5.70
CA PHE A 139 14.20 2.27 -6.90
C PHE A 139 15.65 1.76 -6.94
N GLU A 140 16.29 1.82 -8.12
CA GLU A 140 17.67 1.33 -8.33
C GLU A 140 18.70 2.02 -7.42
N ASN A 141 18.49 3.30 -7.10
CA ASN A 141 19.35 4.07 -6.19
C ASN A 141 19.17 3.70 -4.70
N GLY A 142 18.33 2.71 -4.38
CA GLY A 142 18.02 2.28 -3.02
C GLY A 142 16.97 3.14 -2.31
N GLU A 143 16.45 4.19 -2.95
CA GLU A 143 15.37 5.02 -2.39
C GLU A 143 14.04 4.29 -2.42
N VAL A 144 13.21 4.56 -1.41
CA VAL A 144 11.84 4.07 -1.32
C VAL A 144 10.88 5.23 -1.50
N LYS A 145 9.86 5.03 -2.36
CA LYS A 145 8.77 5.99 -2.55
C LYS A 145 7.44 5.37 -2.19
N ILE A 146 6.53 6.19 -1.66
CA ILE A 146 5.15 5.83 -1.35
C ILE A 146 4.33 5.89 -2.64
N ALA A 147 3.47 4.89 -2.86
CA ALA A 147 2.61 4.74 -4.03
C ALA A 147 1.20 4.29 -3.62
N ASP A 148 0.28 4.31 -4.58
CA ASP A 148 -1.12 3.89 -4.44
C ASP A 148 -1.95 4.78 -3.52
N PHE A 149 -2.32 5.97 -4.01
CA PHE A 149 -3.13 6.96 -3.30
C PHE A 149 -4.63 6.81 -3.54
N GLY A 150 -5.08 5.67 -4.06
CA GLY A 150 -6.50 5.44 -4.37
C GLY A 150 -7.43 5.56 -3.15
N LEU A 151 -6.94 5.21 -1.96
CA LEU A 151 -7.68 5.31 -0.70
C LEU A 151 -7.35 6.57 0.12
N ALA A 152 -6.43 7.41 -0.33
CA ALA A 152 -6.04 8.62 0.38
C ALA A 152 -7.20 9.62 0.48
N LYS A 153 -7.21 10.42 1.54
CA LYS A 153 -8.24 11.43 1.82
C LYS A 153 -7.65 12.66 2.49
N LYS A 154 -8.41 13.76 2.54
CA LYS A 154 -8.06 14.93 3.37
C LYS A 154 -8.27 14.62 4.84
N ALA A 155 -7.34 15.06 5.69
CA ALA A 155 -7.47 14.99 7.13
C ALA A 155 -8.70 15.83 7.60
N GLY A 156 -9.35 15.40 8.67
CA GLY A 156 -10.53 16.07 9.21
C GLY A 156 -11.82 15.87 8.39
N GLU A 157 -11.77 15.25 7.24
CA GLU A 157 -12.94 15.01 6.40
C GLU A 157 -13.82 13.92 7.02
N LYS A 158 -15.00 14.31 7.51
CA LYS A 158 -16.01 13.39 8.05
C LYS A 158 -16.81 12.77 6.91
N GLN A 159 -16.71 11.47 6.74
CA GLN A 159 -17.53 10.75 5.76
C GLN A 159 -18.88 10.38 6.36
N GLY A 160 -19.96 10.63 5.59
CA GLY A 160 -21.33 10.32 6.02
C GLY A 160 -21.67 8.81 6.02
N ARG A 161 -20.80 7.96 5.48
CA ARG A 161 -20.95 6.50 5.48
C ARG A 161 -19.80 5.83 6.22
N VAL A 162 -20.11 4.72 6.88
CA VAL A 162 -19.10 3.86 7.48
C VAL A 162 -18.38 3.12 6.35
N GLU A 163 -17.18 3.54 6.03
CA GLU A 163 -16.35 2.93 5.00
C GLU A 163 -15.02 2.53 5.62
N ILE A 164 -14.72 1.23 5.63
CA ILE A 164 -13.39 0.75 6.03
C ILE A 164 -12.43 1.01 4.88
N ARG A 165 -11.35 1.75 5.17
CA ARG A 165 -10.26 2.03 4.24
C ARG A 165 -9.00 1.35 4.71
N GLY A 166 -8.25 0.80 3.78
CA GLY A 166 -6.96 0.21 4.04
C GLY A 166 -6.96 -1.31 4.16
N THR A 167 -5.81 -1.85 4.46
CA THR A 167 -5.55 -3.28 4.58
C THR A 167 -5.61 -3.70 6.05
N PRO A 168 -6.49 -4.63 6.45
CA PRO A 168 -6.76 -4.97 7.85
C PRO A 168 -5.54 -5.23 8.74
N LEU A 169 -4.50 -5.90 8.21
CA LEU A 169 -3.28 -6.19 8.96
C LEU A 169 -2.48 -4.95 9.40
N TYR A 170 -2.74 -3.78 8.80
CA TYR A 170 -2.06 -2.51 9.06
C TYR A 170 -2.99 -1.46 9.66
N MET A 171 -4.28 -1.77 9.86
CA MET A 171 -5.26 -0.80 10.37
C MET A 171 -4.97 -0.41 11.81
N ALA A 172 -5.18 0.87 12.10
CA ALA A 172 -5.08 1.41 13.44
C ALA A 172 -6.39 1.19 14.24
N PRO A 173 -6.33 1.09 15.60
CA PRO A 173 -7.51 0.89 16.43
C PRO A 173 -8.63 1.92 16.19
N GLU A 174 -8.28 3.20 16.05
CA GLU A 174 -9.24 4.29 15.80
C GLU A 174 -9.92 4.17 14.44
N SER A 175 -9.23 3.62 13.43
CA SER A 175 -9.85 3.37 12.11
C SER A 175 -10.92 2.28 12.21
N VAL A 176 -10.64 1.23 12.99
CA VAL A 176 -11.56 0.12 13.19
C VAL A 176 -12.76 0.55 14.04
N ASN A 177 -12.51 1.22 15.17
CA ASN A 177 -13.54 1.56 16.14
C ASN A 177 -14.41 2.72 15.71
N ASN A 178 -13.79 3.80 15.22
CA ASN A 178 -14.43 5.10 15.07
C ASN A 178 -14.56 5.55 13.62
N ASN A 179 -13.97 4.83 12.65
CA ASN A 179 -13.83 5.30 11.28
C ASN A 179 -13.02 6.61 11.17
N GLU A 180 -12.08 6.77 12.09
CA GLU A 180 -11.20 7.91 12.13
C GLU A 180 -9.93 7.64 11.34
N TYR A 181 -9.63 8.52 10.40
CA TYR A 181 -8.46 8.45 9.52
C TYR A 181 -7.75 9.79 9.54
N GLU A 182 -6.90 9.97 10.53
CA GLU A 182 -5.98 11.09 10.67
C GLU A 182 -4.54 10.62 10.45
N SER A 183 -3.58 11.53 10.39
CA SER A 183 -2.17 11.22 10.11
C SER A 183 -1.58 10.08 10.95
N GLY A 184 -2.07 9.92 12.18
CA GLY A 184 -1.66 8.85 13.09
C GLY A 184 -1.91 7.44 12.56
N VAL A 185 -2.91 7.21 11.70
CA VAL A 185 -3.19 5.87 11.14
C VAL A 185 -2.06 5.39 10.24
N ASP A 186 -1.44 6.30 9.47
CA ASP A 186 -0.30 5.98 8.62
C ASP A 186 0.95 5.64 9.43
N ILE A 187 1.12 6.28 10.59
CA ILE A 187 2.23 5.98 11.53
C ILE A 187 2.07 4.61 12.17
N TRP A 188 0.85 4.25 12.59
CA TRP A 188 0.57 2.91 13.07
C TRP A 188 0.86 1.85 11.99
N ALA A 189 0.38 2.09 10.78
CA ALA A 189 0.61 1.19 9.64
C ALA A 189 2.10 1.06 9.31
N LEU A 190 2.89 2.15 9.41
CA LEU A 190 4.35 2.12 9.30
C LEU A 190 4.96 1.24 10.39
N GLY A 191 4.50 1.34 11.64
CA GLY A 191 4.95 0.46 12.73
C GLY A 191 4.71 -1.02 12.41
N CYS A 192 3.52 -1.37 11.92
CA CYS A 192 3.21 -2.73 11.46
C CYS A 192 4.13 -3.18 10.31
N ALA A 193 4.40 -2.30 9.33
CA ALA A 193 5.29 -2.58 8.22
C ALA A 193 6.75 -2.82 8.68
N ILE A 194 7.24 -2.09 9.68
CA ILE A 194 8.59 -2.31 10.26
C ILE A 194 8.67 -3.68 10.93
N VAL A 195 7.66 -4.08 11.71
CA VAL A 195 7.61 -5.43 12.29
C VAL A 195 7.71 -6.49 11.21
N GLU A 196 6.94 -6.32 10.12
CA GLU A 196 6.96 -7.26 8.99
C GLU A 196 8.30 -7.26 8.25
N MET A 197 8.93 -6.11 8.04
CA MET A 197 10.26 -6.01 7.44
C MET A 197 11.32 -6.77 8.23
N VAL A 198 11.28 -6.69 9.56
CA VAL A 198 12.27 -7.31 10.45
C VAL A 198 12.03 -8.81 10.60
N THR A 199 10.77 -9.22 10.78
CA THR A 199 10.42 -10.61 11.12
C THR A 199 10.11 -11.47 9.89
N GLY A 200 9.82 -10.85 8.75
CA GLY A 200 9.27 -11.54 7.56
C GLY A 200 7.83 -12.01 7.74
N LYS A 201 7.17 -11.61 8.83
CA LYS A 201 5.81 -12.03 9.19
C LYS A 201 4.94 -10.82 9.51
N PRO A 202 3.61 -10.88 9.25
CA PRO A 202 2.70 -9.81 9.65
C PRO A 202 2.81 -9.47 11.13
N ALA A 203 2.61 -8.20 11.47
CA ALA A 203 2.75 -7.68 12.84
C ALA A 203 1.76 -8.32 13.84
N TRP A 204 0.68 -8.87 13.35
CA TRP A 204 -0.32 -9.57 14.14
C TRP A 204 -0.16 -11.08 14.00
N ASN A 205 0.11 -11.76 15.10
CA ASN A 205 0.11 -13.22 15.14
C ASN A 205 -1.29 -13.76 14.84
N SER A 206 -1.48 -14.26 13.64
CA SER A 206 -2.73 -14.93 13.25
C SER A 206 -2.63 -16.41 13.58
N LYS A 207 -3.47 -16.90 14.48
CA LYS A 207 -3.67 -18.35 14.67
C LYS A 207 -4.31 -18.92 13.38
N PRO A 208 -3.95 -20.13 12.96
CA PRO A 208 -4.65 -20.80 11.85
C PRO A 208 -6.16 -20.79 12.10
N GLY A 209 -6.94 -20.30 11.13
CA GLY A 209 -8.40 -20.19 11.26
C GLY A 209 -8.91 -18.88 11.85
N THR A 210 -8.05 -17.93 12.22
CA THR A 210 -8.51 -16.58 12.59
C THR A 210 -9.12 -15.92 11.36
N ASN A 211 -10.43 -15.63 11.43
CA ASN A 211 -11.10 -14.87 10.37
C ASN A 211 -10.76 -13.37 10.50
N MET A 212 -11.00 -12.64 9.44
CA MET A 212 -10.73 -11.21 9.36
C MET A 212 -11.46 -10.40 10.46
N PHE A 213 -12.68 -10.78 10.80
CA PHE A 213 -13.45 -10.11 11.87
C PHE A 213 -12.79 -10.29 13.23
N GLY A 214 -12.30 -11.49 13.53
CA GLY A 214 -11.55 -11.74 14.76
C GLY A 214 -10.30 -10.88 14.87
N LEU A 215 -9.61 -10.62 13.76
CA LEU A 215 -8.49 -9.69 13.73
C LEU A 215 -8.93 -8.24 14.00
N LEU A 216 -9.98 -7.76 13.33
CA LEU A 216 -10.49 -6.40 13.54
C LEU A 216 -10.96 -6.17 14.97
N ILE A 217 -11.63 -7.15 15.59
CA ILE A 217 -12.00 -7.09 17.01
C ILE A 217 -10.76 -6.99 17.91
N ARG A 218 -9.71 -7.79 17.65
CA ARG A 218 -8.44 -7.71 18.40
C ARG A 218 -7.77 -6.37 18.28
N ILE A 219 -7.76 -5.77 17.07
CA ILE A 219 -7.18 -4.46 16.82
C ILE A 219 -7.98 -3.38 17.55
N GLY A 220 -9.29 -3.39 17.40
CA GLY A 220 -10.17 -2.33 17.92
C GLY A 220 -10.37 -2.40 19.42
N GLU A 221 -10.80 -3.56 19.94
CA GLU A 221 -11.23 -3.73 21.34
C GLU A 221 -10.21 -4.43 22.23
N GLY A 222 -9.30 -5.24 21.64
CA GLY A 222 -8.31 -5.98 22.42
C GLY A 222 -7.28 -5.04 23.07
N ASP A 223 -6.69 -5.48 24.17
CA ASP A 223 -5.55 -4.79 24.83
C ASP A 223 -4.21 -5.12 24.17
N GLU A 224 -4.22 -6.06 23.22
CA GLU A 224 -3.01 -6.51 22.53
C GLU A 224 -2.42 -5.42 21.64
N LEU A 225 -1.10 -5.41 21.54
CA LEU A 225 -0.31 -4.65 20.56
C LEU A 225 0.31 -5.62 19.54
N PRO A 226 0.70 -5.12 18.37
CA PRO A 226 1.56 -5.88 17.45
C PRO A 226 2.80 -6.41 18.16
N VAL A 227 3.29 -7.57 17.72
CA VAL A 227 4.45 -8.23 18.35
C VAL A 227 5.69 -7.37 18.20
N MET A 228 6.38 -7.10 19.33
CA MET A 228 7.67 -6.40 19.32
C MET A 228 8.77 -7.38 18.89
N PRO A 229 9.49 -7.15 17.78
CA PRO A 229 10.55 -8.04 17.31
C PRO A 229 11.73 -8.07 18.30
N GLU A 230 12.19 -9.27 18.64
CA GLU A 230 13.36 -9.43 19.52
C GLU A 230 14.65 -9.05 18.80
N GLU A 231 14.67 -9.19 17.49
CA GLU A 231 15.80 -8.95 16.59
C GLU A 231 16.18 -7.48 16.47
N LEU A 232 15.27 -6.56 16.82
CA LEU A 232 15.55 -5.13 16.78
C LEU A 232 16.47 -4.68 17.94
N SER A 233 17.31 -3.71 17.62
CA SER A 233 18.06 -2.95 18.62
C SER A 233 17.13 -2.28 19.65
N GLN A 234 17.70 -1.83 20.76
CA GLN A 234 16.92 -1.09 21.77
C GLN A 234 16.33 0.21 21.19
N GLU A 235 17.09 0.89 20.32
CA GLU A 235 16.62 2.08 19.61
C GLU A 235 15.45 1.76 18.67
N GLY A 236 15.52 0.63 17.95
CA GLY A 236 14.44 0.18 17.07
C GLY A 236 13.17 -0.18 17.85
N LYS A 237 13.31 -0.82 19.00
CA LYS A 237 12.20 -1.13 19.90
C LYS A 237 11.57 0.15 20.47
N ASP A 238 12.39 1.14 20.87
CA ASP A 238 11.89 2.44 21.33
C ASP A 238 11.14 3.15 20.21
N PHE A 239 11.71 3.19 19.00
CA PHE A 239 11.04 3.76 17.82
C PHE A 239 9.66 3.12 17.57
N LEU A 240 9.58 1.78 17.54
CA LEU A 240 8.30 1.08 17.37
C LEU A 240 7.31 1.40 18.49
N SER A 241 7.77 1.59 19.72
CA SER A 241 6.94 1.97 20.86
C SER A 241 6.27 3.33 20.66
N LYS A 242 6.84 4.23 19.83
CA LYS A 242 6.24 5.54 19.48
C LYS A 242 5.26 5.42 18.33
N CYS A 243 5.43 4.43 17.46
CA CYS A 243 4.50 4.16 16.33
C CYS A 243 3.26 3.39 16.78
N LEU A 244 3.42 2.36 17.61
CA LEU A 244 2.38 1.41 18.00
C LEU A 244 1.71 1.79 19.33
N VAL A 245 1.29 3.05 19.43
CA VAL A 245 0.52 3.58 20.55
C VAL A 245 -0.95 3.59 20.19
N LYS A 246 -1.82 2.99 21.02
CA LYS A 246 -3.27 2.89 20.75
C LYS A 246 -3.96 4.23 20.72
N ASP A 247 -3.62 5.11 21.67
CA ASP A 247 -4.14 6.47 21.69
C ASP A 247 -3.49 7.30 20.57
N PRO A 248 -4.23 7.68 19.51
CA PRO A 248 -3.67 8.43 18.40
C PRO A 248 -3.10 9.79 18.81
N ALA A 249 -3.61 10.40 19.90
CA ALA A 249 -3.12 11.68 20.41
C ALA A 249 -1.71 11.57 21.07
N GLN A 250 -1.34 10.37 21.49
CA GLN A 250 -0.02 10.09 22.10
C GLN A 250 0.97 9.51 21.08
N ARG A 251 0.50 9.14 19.90
CA ARG A 251 1.32 8.58 18.82
C ARG A 251 2.19 9.68 18.21
N TRP A 252 3.46 9.39 17.99
CA TRP A 252 4.38 10.36 17.41
C TRP A 252 4.01 10.68 15.96
N THR A 253 4.27 11.92 15.54
CA THR A 253 4.11 12.35 14.15
C THR A 253 5.29 11.90 13.29
N ALA A 254 5.14 11.95 11.96
CA ALA A 254 6.25 11.66 11.05
C ALA A 254 7.46 12.58 11.28
N GLU A 255 7.22 13.85 11.60
CA GLU A 255 8.28 14.82 11.91
C GLU A 255 9.04 14.45 13.19
N MET A 256 8.32 14.13 14.30
CA MET A 256 8.95 13.69 15.54
C MET A 256 9.78 12.41 15.34
N LEU A 257 9.26 11.46 14.55
CA LEU A 257 9.94 10.20 14.24
C LEU A 257 11.20 10.39 13.38
N LEU A 258 11.24 11.40 12.52
CA LEU A 258 12.45 11.73 11.75
C LEU A 258 13.62 12.21 12.63
N GLU A 259 13.33 12.78 13.80
CA GLU A 259 14.34 13.19 14.78
C GLU A 259 14.78 12.03 15.70
N HIS A 260 14.13 10.86 15.62
CA HIS A 260 14.44 9.73 16.47
C HIS A 260 15.79 9.10 16.09
N PRO A 261 16.66 8.73 17.08
CA PRO A 261 18.00 8.16 16.84
C PRO A 261 18.02 6.95 15.90
N PHE A 262 16.95 6.18 15.86
CA PHE A 262 16.83 5.01 14.99
C PHE A 262 16.93 5.36 13.48
N VAL A 263 16.43 6.53 13.05
CA VAL A 263 16.39 6.95 11.65
C VAL A 263 17.17 8.25 11.38
N ALA A 264 17.57 8.97 12.44
CA ALA A 264 18.38 10.16 12.31
C ALA A 264 19.71 9.82 11.62
N ASP A 265 20.05 10.56 10.59
CA ASP A 265 21.19 10.27 9.72
C ASP A 265 22.52 10.35 10.51
N GLN A 266 23.10 9.22 10.87
CA GLN A 266 24.42 9.11 11.50
C GLN A 266 25.58 9.33 10.50
N ARG A 267 25.28 9.66 9.23
CA ARG A 267 26.31 9.84 8.18
C ARG A 267 27.12 11.12 8.32
N LYS A 268 26.91 11.91 9.39
CA LYS A 268 27.71 13.13 9.62
C LYS A 268 29.14 12.88 10.07
N ASP A 269 29.52 11.64 10.42
CA ASP A 269 30.84 11.32 10.97
C ASP A 269 31.65 10.27 10.18
N THR A 270 31.35 9.99 8.93
CA THR A 270 32.24 9.16 8.11
C THR A 270 33.25 10.05 7.37
N VAL A 271 34.45 10.08 7.91
CA VAL A 271 35.71 10.45 7.28
C VAL A 271 35.78 9.79 5.89
N PRO A 272 36.19 10.50 4.82
CA PRO A 272 36.31 9.91 3.49
C PRO A 272 37.36 8.80 3.52
N LEU A 273 36.91 7.56 3.25
CA LEU A 273 37.81 6.43 2.99
C LEU A 273 38.58 6.73 1.72
N ARG A 274 39.91 6.66 1.83
CA ARG A 274 40.87 6.75 0.76
C ARG A 274 40.47 5.90 -0.43
N GLU A 275 40.47 6.51 -1.61
CA GLU A 275 40.52 5.84 -2.90
C GLU A 275 41.76 4.93 -2.94
N GLU A 276 41.57 3.61 -2.96
CA GLU A 276 42.57 2.69 -3.48
C GLU A 276 42.24 2.40 -4.94
N GLU A 277 43.10 2.99 -5.80
CA GLU A 277 43.20 2.61 -7.20
C GLU A 277 43.60 1.14 -7.31
N SER A 278 42.78 0.32 -7.96
CA SER A 278 43.28 -0.78 -8.76
C SER A 278 42.22 -1.18 -9.79
N GLY A 279 42.62 -1.02 -11.03
CA GLY A 279 41.80 -1.36 -12.19
C GLY A 279 41.57 -2.85 -12.32
N GLU A 280 40.40 -3.16 -12.87
CA GLU A 280 40.23 -4.18 -13.91
C GLU A 280 38.80 -4.07 -14.46
N LEU A 281 38.72 -3.95 -15.78
CA LEU A 281 37.49 -3.98 -16.55
C LEU A 281 36.84 -5.37 -16.43
N SER A 282 35.76 -5.47 -15.69
CA SER A 282 34.93 -6.66 -15.65
C SER A 282 33.64 -6.42 -16.43
N THR A 283 33.49 -7.17 -17.51
CA THR A 283 32.31 -7.26 -18.37
C THR A 283 31.07 -7.66 -17.60
N SER A 284 30.01 -6.88 -17.81
CA SER A 284 28.67 -7.09 -17.25
C SER A 284 28.10 -8.45 -17.63
N PRO A 285 27.59 -9.27 -16.67
CA PRO A 285 26.86 -10.49 -17.00
C PRO A 285 25.43 -10.11 -17.45
N ARG A 286 25.05 -10.55 -18.63
CA ARG A 286 23.67 -10.53 -19.12
C ARG A 286 22.81 -11.41 -18.19
N CYS A 287 21.85 -10.83 -17.49
CA CYS A 287 20.82 -11.57 -16.78
C CYS A 287 19.85 -12.20 -17.78
N HIS A 288 19.96 -13.51 -17.97
CA HIS A 288 18.87 -14.32 -18.49
C HIS A 288 17.83 -14.50 -17.40
N PHE A 289 16.62 -13.96 -17.63
CA PHE A 289 15.45 -14.29 -16.82
C PHE A 289 14.89 -15.61 -17.30
N ASP A 290 15.22 -16.70 -16.63
CA ASP A 290 14.52 -17.98 -16.75
C ASP A 290 13.36 -17.99 -15.77
N PHE A 291 12.12 -17.94 -16.29
CA PHE A 291 10.91 -18.24 -15.53
C PHE A 291 10.52 -19.70 -15.78
N PRO A 292 10.21 -20.49 -14.73
CA PRO A 292 9.69 -21.84 -14.95
C PRO A 292 8.24 -21.76 -15.49
N ASP A 293 7.98 -22.56 -16.51
CA ASP A 293 6.69 -22.72 -17.18
C ASP A 293 5.60 -23.15 -16.20
N TRP A 294 4.56 -22.33 -16.06
CA TRP A 294 3.32 -22.72 -15.38
C TRP A 294 2.41 -23.44 -16.36
N VAL A 295 2.25 -24.74 -16.16
CA VAL A 295 1.30 -25.59 -16.90
C VAL A 295 -0.12 -25.19 -16.53
N SER A 296 -0.88 -24.68 -17.51
CA SER A 296 -2.31 -24.40 -17.38
C SER A 296 -3.10 -25.72 -17.31
N ILE A 297 -3.70 -26.01 -16.15
CA ILE A 297 -4.71 -27.05 -16.03
C ILE A 297 -6.07 -26.39 -16.36
N GLN A 298 -6.63 -26.78 -17.49
CA GLN A 298 -8.00 -26.40 -17.87
C GLN A 298 -9.01 -27.19 -17.04
N SER A 299 -9.86 -26.50 -16.30
CA SER A 299 -11.03 -27.08 -15.66
C SER A 299 -12.29 -26.76 -16.49
N PRO A 300 -13.20 -27.72 -16.70
CA PRO A 300 -14.38 -27.50 -17.51
C PRO A 300 -15.48 -26.72 -16.76
N SER A 301 -16.08 -25.76 -17.44
CA SER A 301 -17.21 -24.97 -16.96
C SER A 301 -18.49 -25.80 -16.88
N PRO A 302 -19.32 -25.66 -15.83
CA PRO A 302 -20.70 -26.09 -15.88
C PRO A 302 -21.61 -25.03 -16.50
N ARG A 303 -22.48 -25.46 -17.41
CA ARG A 303 -23.55 -24.67 -18.02
C ARG A 303 -24.56 -24.22 -16.97
N SER A 304 -24.92 -22.95 -16.99
CA SER A 304 -26.05 -22.42 -16.25
C SER A 304 -27.31 -22.45 -17.11
N GLU A 305 -28.34 -23.13 -16.61
CA GLU A 305 -29.72 -23.01 -17.13
C GLU A 305 -30.39 -21.76 -16.54
N PHE A 306 -31.05 -21.03 -17.43
CA PHE A 306 -31.89 -19.87 -17.09
C PHE A 306 -33.20 -20.34 -16.47
N LEU A 307 -33.63 -19.71 -15.39
CA LEU A 307 -35.05 -19.57 -15.03
C LEU A 307 -35.33 -18.12 -14.60
N SER A 308 -36.42 -17.62 -15.17
CA SER A 308 -36.93 -16.26 -15.13
C SER A 308 -37.78 -15.96 -13.90
N ASP A 309 -37.95 -14.66 -13.67
CA ASP A 309 -39.06 -13.95 -13.00
C ASP A 309 -39.16 -13.94 -11.48
N GLY A 310 -39.05 -12.72 -10.95
CA GLY A 310 -39.50 -12.38 -9.60
C GLY A 310 -39.24 -10.91 -9.27
N LYS A 311 -40.20 -10.02 -9.60
CA LYS A 311 -40.22 -8.63 -9.09
C LYS A 311 -40.23 -8.63 -7.57
N VAL A 312 -39.29 -7.93 -6.94
CA VAL A 312 -39.38 -7.54 -5.54
C VAL A 312 -39.22 -6.04 -5.45
N GLU A 313 -40.28 -5.37 -5.03
CA GLU A 313 -40.32 -3.94 -4.70
C GLU A 313 -39.40 -3.63 -3.52
N SER A 314 -38.54 -2.64 -3.72
CA SER A 314 -37.66 -2.11 -2.67
C SER A 314 -38.42 -1.15 -1.76
N VAL A 315 -38.68 -1.56 -0.53
CA VAL A 315 -39.06 -0.66 0.57
C VAL A 315 -37.81 -0.33 1.35
N PHE A 316 -37.30 0.87 1.19
CA PHE A 316 -36.25 1.43 2.05
C PHE A 316 -36.88 2.19 3.22
N PRO A 317 -36.59 1.84 4.48
CA PRO A 317 -36.89 2.73 5.59
C PRO A 317 -35.81 3.81 5.67
N SER A 318 -36.21 5.05 5.63
CA SER A 318 -35.40 6.22 5.95
C SER A 318 -35.06 6.21 7.44
N PHE A 319 -33.80 6.00 7.78
CA PHE A 319 -33.30 6.21 9.13
C PHE A 319 -32.67 7.60 9.26
N ASN A 320 -33.41 8.49 9.92
CA ASN A 320 -32.87 9.64 10.61
C ASN A 320 -32.57 9.23 12.04
N SER A 321 -31.31 9.32 12.44
CA SER A 321 -30.89 9.81 13.77
C SER A 321 -29.47 9.34 14.09
N SER A 322 -28.68 10.25 14.63
CA SER A 322 -27.36 10.09 15.23
C SER A 322 -27.42 9.11 16.41
N CYS A 323 -27.30 7.80 16.11
CA CYS A 323 -27.05 6.78 17.11
C CYS A 323 -25.55 6.46 17.11
N TRP A 324 -24.93 6.59 18.24
CA TRP A 324 -23.60 6.07 18.53
C TRP A 324 -23.67 4.54 18.43
N ILE A 325 -23.26 3.97 17.30
CA ILE A 325 -23.18 2.53 17.11
C ILE A 325 -21.91 2.08 17.82
N SER A 326 -22.01 1.09 18.71
CA SER A 326 -20.84 0.54 19.39
C SER A 326 -19.87 -0.11 18.39
N ALA A 327 -18.58 -0.16 18.72
CA ALA A 327 -17.56 -0.77 17.87
C ALA A 327 -17.92 -2.23 17.46
N PRO A 328 -18.44 -3.11 18.35
CA PRO A 328 -18.91 -4.44 17.98
C PRO A 328 -20.07 -4.43 16.98
N ASP A 329 -21.03 -3.53 17.16
CA ASP A 329 -22.19 -3.44 16.25
C ASP A 329 -21.76 -2.92 14.87
N ARG A 330 -20.80 -2.01 14.84
CA ARG A 330 -20.21 -1.54 13.60
C ARG A 330 -19.48 -2.66 12.85
N ILE A 331 -18.67 -3.46 13.52
CA ILE A 331 -17.99 -4.60 12.94
C ILE A 331 -19.02 -5.64 12.43
N ARG A 332 -20.12 -5.89 13.16
CA ARG A 332 -21.23 -6.75 12.71
C ARG A 332 -21.94 -6.19 11.48
N GLN A 333 -22.17 -4.90 11.43
CA GLN A 333 -22.80 -4.24 10.28
C GLN A 333 -21.94 -4.39 9.01
N LEU A 334 -20.63 -4.27 9.13
CA LEU A 334 -19.68 -4.53 8.06
C LEU A 334 -19.68 -5.99 7.59
N ALA A 335 -19.98 -6.93 8.50
CA ALA A 335 -20.13 -8.34 8.17
C ALA A 335 -21.40 -8.65 7.38
N SER A 336 -22.46 -7.85 7.54
CA SER A 336 -23.77 -8.03 6.88
C SER A 336 -23.87 -7.33 5.53
N ASP A 337 -23.05 -6.30 5.27
CA ASP A 337 -23.05 -5.60 3.99
C ASP A 337 -22.32 -6.45 2.93
N GLN A 338 -23.10 -7.04 2.03
CA GLN A 338 -22.65 -7.93 0.92
C GLN A 338 -21.71 -7.27 -0.10
N CYS A 339 -21.34 -6.03 0.08
CA CYS A 339 -20.46 -5.28 -0.83
C CYS A 339 -18.98 -5.62 -0.69
N CYS A 340 -18.55 -6.28 0.38
CA CYS A 340 -17.16 -6.70 0.55
C CYS A 340 -17.11 -8.22 0.45
N ASN A 341 -16.69 -8.76 -0.69
CA ASN A 341 -16.50 -10.20 -0.87
C ASN A 341 -15.23 -10.64 -0.13
N TRP A 342 -15.33 -10.79 1.18
CA TRP A 342 -14.25 -11.16 2.12
C TRP A 342 -13.94 -12.66 2.14
N SER A 343 -14.72 -13.49 1.42
CA SER A 343 -14.63 -14.95 1.47
C SER A 343 -13.51 -15.57 0.63
N GLY A 344 -12.69 -14.78 -0.05
CA GLY A 344 -11.55 -15.27 -0.82
C GLY A 344 -10.27 -15.29 0.00
N SER A 345 -9.93 -16.41 0.62
CA SER A 345 -8.66 -16.65 1.34
C SER A 345 -7.40 -16.54 0.45
N GLY A 346 -7.52 -16.13 -0.80
CA GLY A 346 -6.43 -15.94 -1.76
C GLY A 346 -6.19 -14.51 -2.23
N CYS A 347 -7.08 -13.54 -1.90
CA CYS A 347 -7.06 -12.22 -2.55
C CYS A 347 -6.15 -11.17 -1.89
N TRP A 348 -5.70 -11.37 -0.67
CA TRP A 348 -4.93 -10.38 0.07
C TRP A 348 -3.41 -10.51 -0.06
N SER A 349 -2.93 -11.66 -0.55
CA SER A 349 -1.49 -11.89 -0.77
C SER A 349 -0.99 -11.43 -2.13
N THR A 350 -1.84 -10.89 -3.00
CA THR A 350 -1.49 -10.58 -4.40
C THR A 350 -1.99 -9.22 -4.89
N VAL A 351 -1.89 -8.17 -4.07
CA VAL A 351 -1.86 -6.80 -4.60
C VAL A 351 -0.40 -6.53 -4.99
N ARG A 352 -0.07 -6.86 -6.22
CA ARG A 352 1.20 -6.53 -6.86
C ARG A 352 1.06 -5.27 -7.69
#